data_732254a1f3c21e85d95dc47a8e2dddda
#
_entry.id   732254a1f3c21e85d95dc47a8e2dddda
#
_cell.length_a   1.000
_cell.length_b   1.000
_cell.length_c   1.000
_cell.angle_alpha   90.00
_cell.angle_beta   90.00
_cell.angle_gamma   90.00
#
_symmetry.space_group_name_H-M   'P 1'
#
loop_
_entity.id
_entity.type
_entity.pdbx_description
1 polymer ?
#
loop_
_entity_poly.entity_id
_entity_poly.type
_entity_poly.pdbx_seq_one_letter_code
_entity_poly.pdbx_strand_id
1 'polypeptide(L)'
;MTGRLMKHRLMTRHQQSGFSLLEAIVAMVLISGAGMALFSWINSSMIALARVQDANAISLATQNVMEFMDTVNPMLKPRGDTVLGNVDVNWKSTQKSELRDGVIFPMGTGLYQFAMYDTAIEISQVKGTIWFKLLLPQVGYKQVRTLESTL
;
A
#
# COMPACT_ATOMS: atom_id res chain seq x y z
N MET A 1 -21.93 -31.06 90.43
CA MET A 1 -21.60 -32.06 89.38
C MET A 1 -21.70 -31.42 88.01
N THR A 2 -20.59 -31.02 87.48
CA THR A 2 -20.50 -30.26 86.21
C THR A 2 -19.76 -31.13 85.19
N GLY A 3 -20.53 -31.69 84.27
CA GLY A 3 -20.04 -32.45 83.15
C GLY A 3 -19.53 -31.53 82.04
N ARG A 4 -18.21 -31.55 81.80
CA ARG A 4 -17.48 -30.79 80.74
C ARG A 4 -17.56 -31.60 79.45
N LEU A 5 -18.41 -31.21 78.49
CA LEU A 5 -18.48 -31.76 77.17
C LEU A 5 -17.30 -31.29 76.35
N MET A 6 -16.35 -32.22 76.06
CA MET A 6 -15.18 -32.06 75.23
C MET A 6 -15.62 -32.11 73.78
N LYS A 7 -15.65 -30.95 73.12
CA LYS A 7 -15.99 -30.81 71.69
C LYS A 7 -14.77 -31.22 70.84
N HIS A 8 -14.77 -32.46 70.35
CA HIS A 8 -13.79 -32.94 69.39
C HIS A 8 -13.92 -32.15 68.09
N ARG A 9 -12.96 -31.30 67.80
CA ARG A 9 -12.79 -30.61 66.52
C ARG A 9 -12.23 -31.62 65.54
N LEU A 10 -13.04 -32.15 64.64
CA LEU A 10 -12.60 -32.92 63.50
C LEU A 10 -11.81 -31.97 62.57
N MET A 11 -10.47 -32.07 62.61
CA MET A 11 -9.61 -31.49 61.60
C MET A 11 -9.83 -32.27 60.30
N THR A 12 -10.59 -31.68 59.38
CA THR A 12 -10.63 -32.14 57.99
C THR A 12 -9.24 -31.97 57.37
N ARG A 13 -8.50 -33.09 57.30
CA ARG A 13 -7.26 -33.18 56.60
C ARG A 13 -7.56 -32.99 55.10
N HIS A 14 -7.29 -31.80 54.56
CA HIS A 14 -7.26 -31.60 53.12
C HIS A 14 -6.19 -32.53 52.55
N GLN A 15 -6.63 -33.58 51.87
CA GLN A 15 -5.74 -34.40 51.05
C GLN A 15 -5.17 -33.53 49.94
N GLN A 16 -3.94 -33.12 50.06
CA GLN A 16 -3.16 -32.59 48.92
C GLN A 16 -2.93 -33.76 47.97
N SER A 17 -3.84 -33.92 46.97
CA SER A 17 -3.57 -34.80 45.82
C SER A 17 -2.45 -34.20 45.02
N GLY A 18 -1.27 -34.75 45.07
CA GLY A 18 -0.17 -34.39 44.19
C GLY A 18 -0.55 -34.65 42.73
N PHE A 19 -0.15 -33.77 41.83
CA PHE A 19 -0.28 -33.95 40.38
C PHE A 19 0.27 -35.29 39.95
N SER A 20 -0.50 -36.11 39.25
CA SER A 20 -0.01 -37.36 38.69
C SER A 20 0.98 -37.07 37.55
N LEU A 21 1.99 -37.91 37.37
CA LEU A 21 2.97 -37.76 36.29
C LEU A 21 2.30 -37.74 34.92
N LEU A 22 1.20 -38.47 34.74
CA LEU A 22 0.40 -38.47 33.51
C LEU A 22 -0.26 -37.13 33.27
N GLU A 23 -0.78 -36.48 34.30
CA GLU A 23 -1.46 -35.16 34.20
C GLU A 23 -0.46 -34.06 33.82
N ALA A 24 0.80 -34.14 34.35
CA ALA A 24 1.88 -33.25 33.99
C ALA A 24 2.26 -33.39 32.49
N ILE A 25 2.37 -34.63 31.98
CA ILE A 25 2.68 -34.89 30.58
C ILE A 25 1.54 -34.36 29.66
N VAL A 26 0.29 -34.64 30.00
CA VAL A 26 -0.86 -34.16 29.24
C VAL A 26 -0.88 -32.62 29.21
N ALA A 27 -0.65 -31.98 30.36
CA ALA A 27 -0.59 -30.53 30.45
C ALA A 27 0.54 -29.95 29.55
N MET A 28 1.74 -30.56 29.56
CA MET A 28 2.83 -30.14 28.67
C MET A 28 2.49 -30.25 27.18
N VAL A 29 1.86 -31.35 26.76
CA VAL A 29 1.45 -31.57 25.36
C VAL A 29 0.41 -30.53 24.94
N LEU A 30 -0.58 -30.24 25.80
CA LEU A 30 -1.61 -29.23 25.51
C LEU A 30 -1.02 -27.81 25.43
N ILE A 31 -0.14 -27.44 26.36
CA ILE A 31 0.52 -26.13 26.35
C ILE A 31 1.41 -25.97 25.12
N SER A 32 2.17 -27.01 24.77
CA SER A 32 3.05 -26.99 23.58
C SER A 32 2.23 -26.87 22.30
N GLY A 33 1.13 -27.62 22.16
CA GLY A 33 0.24 -27.55 21.00
C GLY A 33 -0.44 -26.19 20.86
N ALA A 34 -1.00 -25.67 21.95
CA ALA A 34 -1.59 -24.34 21.97
C ALA A 34 -0.58 -23.24 21.68
N GLY A 35 0.65 -23.36 22.24
CA GLY A 35 1.74 -22.43 21.97
C GLY A 35 2.13 -22.39 20.49
N MET A 36 2.30 -23.56 19.84
CA MET A 36 2.59 -23.62 18.40
C MET A 36 1.47 -22.99 17.55
N ALA A 37 0.22 -23.22 17.89
CA ALA A 37 -0.91 -22.64 17.18
C ALA A 37 -0.92 -21.10 17.28
N LEU A 38 -0.66 -20.56 18.48
CA LEU A 38 -0.56 -19.13 18.70
C LEU A 38 0.62 -18.51 17.93
N PHE A 39 1.80 -19.13 17.94
CA PHE A 39 2.95 -18.65 17.17
C PHE A 39 2.67 -18.66 15.67
N SER A 40 2.04 -19.70 15.15
CA SER A 40 1.64 -19.78 13.74
C SER A 40 0.67 -18.66 13.37
N TRP A 41 -0.30 -18.37 14.21
CA TRP A 41 -1.26 -17.29 13.99
C TRP A 41 -0.60 -15.90 14.03
N ILE A 42 0.29 -15.66 15.01
CA ILE A 42 1.04 -14.40 15.10
C ILE A 42 1.90 -14.19 13.85
N ASN A 43 2.63 -15.23 13.42
CA ASN A 43 3.48 -15.15 12.24
C ASN A 43 2.66 -14.84 10.97
N SER A 44 1.51 -15.51 10.80
CA SER A 44 0.59 -15.25 9.68
C SER A 44 0.06 -13.82 9.71
N SER A 45 -0.26 -13.30 10.90
CA SER A 45 -0.74 -11.92 11.08
C SER A 45 0.33 -10.90 10.75
N MET A 46 1.60 -11.15 11.12
CA MET A 46 2.72 -10.27 10.77
C MET A 46 2.98 -10.23 9.27
N ILE A 47 2.92 -11.38 8.58
CA ILE A 47 3.06 -11.44 7.11
C ILE A 47 1.91 -10.68 6.44
N ALA A 48 0.68 -10.84 6.92
CA ALA A 48 -0.47 -10.11 6.39
C ALA A 48 -0.31 -8.59 6.57
N LEU A 49 0.14 -8.15 7.74
CA LEU A 49 0.40 -6.74 8.03
C LEU A 49 1.48 -6.15 7.11
N ALA A 50 2.60 -6.86 6.91
CA ALA A 50 3.64 -6.43 6.00
C ALA A 50 3.12 -6.23 4.57
N ARG A 51 2.30 -7.17 4.06
CA ARG A 51 1.68 -7.05 2.73
C ARG A 51 0.75 -5.84 2.60
N VAL A 52 -0.01 -5.53 3.65
CA VAL A 52 -0.88 -4.35 3.67
C VAL A 52 -0.06 -3.07 3.68
N GLN A 53 1.04 -3.02 4.44
CA GLN A 53 1.94 -1.87 4.46
C GLN A 53 2.58 -1.63 3.09
N ASP A 54 3.05 -2.69 2.41
CA ASP A 54 3.62 -2.60 1.06
C ASP A 54 2.56 -2.12 0.06
N ALA A 55 1.35 -2.67 0.10
CA ALA A 55 0.26 -2.26 -0.78
C ALA A 55 -0.13 -0.79 -0.57
N ASN A 56 -0.19 -0.33 0.68
CA ASN A 56 -0.46 1.07 1.01
C ASN A 56 0.66 1.99 0.52
N ALA A 57 1.92 1.58 0.67
CA ALA A 57 3.06 2.36 0.19
C ALA A 57 3.03 2.52 -1.34
N ILE A 58 2.74 1.44 -2.09
CA ILE A 58 2.55 1.49 -3.55
C ILE A 58 1.39 2.40 -3.92
N SER A 59 0.26 2.31 -3.22
CA SER A 59 -0.93 3.15 -3.49
C SER A 59 -0.62 4.64 -3.31
N LEU A 60 0.03 5.01 -2.22
CA LEU A 60 0.45 6.39 -1.95
C LEU A 60 1.46 6.89 -2.98
N ALA A 61 2.46 6.10 -3.33
CA ALA A 61 3.43 6.45 -4.37
C ALA A 61 2.74 6.64 -5.72
N THR A 62 1.79 5.76 -6.07
CA THR A 62 1.00 5.88 -7.31
C THR A 62 0.20 7.17 -7.35
N GLN A 63 -0.49 7.54 -6.26
CA GLN A 63 -1.26 8.78 -6.19
C GLN A 63 -0.37 10.02 -6.39
N ASN A 64 0.75 10.09 -5.68
CA ASN A 64 1.70 11.20 -5.80
C ASN A 64 2.29 11.32 -7.22
N VAL A 65 2.62 10.17 -7.84
CA VAL A 65 3.12 10.14 -9.21
C VAL A 65 2.06 10.59 -10.21
N MET A 66 0.80 10.15 -10.05
CA MET A 66 -0.29 10.56 -10.93
C MET A 66 -0.55 12.06 -10.81
N GLU A 67 -0.62 12.60 -9.59
CA GLU A 67 -0.77 14.04 -9.36
C GLU A 67 0.37 14.86 -9.99
N PHE A 68 1.61 14.40 -9.86
CA PHE A 68 2.73 15.03 -10.54
C PHE A 68 2.59 14.95 -12.06
N MET A 69 2.23 13.78 -12.62
CA MET A 69 2.12 13.57 -14.06
C MET A 69 0.98 14.38 -14.69
N ASP A 70 -0.06 14.75 -13.93
CA ASP A 70 -1.10 15.67 -14.39
C ASP A 70 -0.54 17.09 -14.68
N THR A 71 0.57 17.46 -14.08
CA THR A 71 1.27 18.74 -14.36
C THR A 71 2.21 18.65 -15.58
N VAL A 72 2.52 17.43 -16.04
CA VAL A 72 3.46 17.20 -17.15
C VAL A 72 2.71 17.08 -18.46
N ASN A 73 2.97 18.01 -19.37
CA ASN A 73 2.43 17.91 -20.73
C ASN A 73 3.32 16.99 -21.58
N PRO A 74 2.83 15.81 -22.00
CA PRO A 74 3.64 14.82 -22.71
C PRO A 74 4.08 15.28 -24.12
N MET A 75 3.40 16.26 -24.75
CA MET A 75 3.80 16.83 -26.01
C MET A 75 5.01 17.75 -25.88
N LEU A 76 5.14 18.48 -24.77
CA LEU A 76 6.23 19.40 -24.51
C LEU A 76 7.40 18.73 -23.81
N LYS A 77 7.12 17.76 -22.95
CA LYS A 77 8.11 17.04 -22.15
C LYS A 77 7.91 15.52 -22.25
N PRO A 78 8.22 14.92 -23.41
CA PRO A 78 7.93 13.52 -23.67
C PRO A 78 8.81 12.54 -22.87
N ARG A 79 9.88 13.03 -22.25
CA ARG A 79 10.76 12.24 -21.39
C ARG A 79 11.25 13.10 -20.25
N GLY A 80 11.48 12.48 -19.11
CA GLY A 80 12.09 13.14 -17.98
C GLY A 80 12.22 12.20 -16.79
N ASP A 81 12.82 12.75 -15.77
CA ASP A 81 13.00 12.12 -14.48
C ASP A 81 12.77 13.14 -13.36
N THR A 82 12.36 12.67 -12.22
CA THR A 82 12.20 13.49 -11.01
C THR A 82 12.24 12.60 -9.78
N VAL A 83 12.45 13.22 -8.62
CA VAL A 83 12.40 12.55 -7.32
C VAL A 83 11.16 13.05 -6.58
N LEU A 84 10.29 12.14 -6.20
CA LEU A 84 9.09 12.43 -5.42
C LEU A 84 9.17 11.74 -4.05
N GLY A 85 9.51 12.53 -3.03
CA GLY A 85 9.75 11.99 -1.68
C GLY A 85 10.95 11.07 -1.65
N ASN A 86 10.71 9.76 -1.53
CA ASN A 86 11.74 8.73 -1.46
C ASN A 86 11.77 7.79 -2.69
N VAL A 87 11.12 8.18 -3.78
CA VAL A 87 11.08 7.40 -5.03
C VAL A 87 11.60 8.22 -6.21
N ASP A 88 12.33 7.54 -7.08
CA ASP A 88 12.77 8.08 -8.37
C ASP A 88 11.73 7.72 -9.42
N VAL A 89 11.29 8.70 -10.19
CA VAL A 89 10.25 8.57 -11.22
C VAL A 89 10.86 8.92 -12.56
N ASN A 90 10.84 7.96 -13.49
CA ASN A 90 11.26 8.16 -14.87
C ASN A 90 10.06 7.95 -15.79
N TRP A 91 9.85 8.83 -16.76
CA TRP A 91 8.76 8.68 -17.72
C TRP A 91 9.20 8.83 -19.15
N LYS A 92 8.46 8.12 -20.02
CA LYS A 92 8.59 8.19 -21.47
C LYS A 92 7.21 8.16 -22.10
N SER A 93 6.84 9.24 -22.76
CA SER A 93 5.58 9.37 -23.48
C SER A 93 5.78 9.04 -24.96
N THR A 94 4.87 8.27 -25.51
CA THR A 94 4.84 7.91 -26.94
C THR A 94 3.51 8.36 -27.52
N GLN A 95 3.57 9.11 -28.62
CA GLN A 95 2.35 9.57 -29.29
C GLN A 95 1.58 8.39 -29.87
N LYS A 96 0.26 8.34 -29.61
CA LYS A 96 -0.62 7.26 -30.04
C LYS A 96 -1.61 7.69 -31.10
N SER A 97 -1.99 8.96 -31.14
CA SER A 97 -2.93 9.50 -32.11
C SER A 97 -2.27 10.55 -33.00
N GLU A 98 -2.90 10.81 -34.15
CA GLU A 98 -2.56 11.97 -34.96
C GLU A 98 -2.86 13.27 -34.21
N LEU A 99 -2.13 14.33 -34.62
CA LEU A 99 -2.38 15.68 -34.13
C LEU A 99 -3.71 16.18 -34.67
N ARG A 100 -4.54 16.74 -33.79
CA ARG A 100 -5.81 17.34 -34.15
C ARG A 100 -5.88 18.77 -33.64
N ASP A 101 -6.41 19.65 -34.48
CA ASP A 101 -6.69 21.01 -34.09
C ASP A 101 -7.87 21.06 -33.12
N GLY A 102 -7.76 21.88 -32.09
CA GLY A 102 -8.88 22.24 -31.24
C GLY A 102 -9.91 23.02 -32.01
N VAL A 103 -11.16 23.04 -31.54
CA VAL A 103 -12.25 23.80 -32.12
C VAL A 103 -12.73 24.82 -31.10
N ILE A 104 -12.92 26.07 -31.54
CA ILE A 104 -13.50 27.13 -30.74
C ILE A 104 -14.82 27.52 -31.41
N PHE A 105 -15.95 27.27 -30.74
CA PHE A 105 -17.25 27.72 -31.23
C PHE A 105 -17.50 29.18 -30.86
N PRO A 106 -18.00 30.03 -31.79
CA PRO A 106 -18.29 29.80 -33.21
C PRO A 106 -17.12 30.08 -34.17
N MET A 107 -15.91 30.34 -33.63
CA MET A 107 -14.76 30.89 -34.38
C MET A 107 -14.02 29.88 -35.28
N GLY A 108 -14.35 28.57 -35.22
CA GLY A 108 -13.70 27.55 -36.06
C GLY A 108 -12.47 26.91 -35.43
N THR A 109 -11.31 26.95 -36.12
CA THR A 109 -10.10 26.25 -35.67
C THR A 109 -9.50 26.90 -34.41
N GLY A 110 -9.25 26.10 -33.38
CA GLY A 110 -8.72 26.56 -32.11
C GLY A 110 -7.21 26.91 -32.14
N LEU A 111 -6.76 27.49 -31.04
CA LEU A 111 -5.38 27.94 -30.87
C LEU A 111 -4.41 26.78 -30.59
N TYR A 112 -4.93 25.65 -30.11
CA TYR A 112 -4.15 24.52 -29.64
C TYR A 112 -4.33 23.30 -30.54
N GLN A 113 -3.27 22.54 -30.68
CA GLN A 113 -3.28 21.17 -31.20
C GLN A 113 -3.17 20.18 -30.05
N PHE A 114 -3.82 19.04 -30.21
CA PHE A 114 -3.88 17.95 -29.22
C PHE A 114 -3.48 16.63 -29.86
N ALA A 115 -2.90 15.76 -29.05
CA ALA A 115 -2.69 14.35 -29.39
C ALA A 115 -2.76 13.49 -28.14
N MET A 116 -3.12 12.23 -28.32
CA MET A 116 -3.07 11.23 -27.25
C MET A 116 -1.66 10.64 -27.14
N TYR A 117 -1.22 10.45 -25.92
CA TYR A 117 0.07 9.84 -25.57
C TYR A 117 -0.13 8.69 -24.62
N ASP A 118 0.63 7.62 -24.80
CA ASP A 118 0.81 6.59 -23.78
C ASP A 118 2.14 6.88 -23.07
N THR A 119 2.06 7.22 -21.79
CA THR A 119 3.22 7.53 -20.94
C THR A 119 3.55 6.34 -20.08
N ALA A 120 4.67 5.68 -20.36
CA ALA A 120 5.26 4.65 -19.53
C ALA A 120 6.07 5.31 -18.41
N ILE A 121 5.72 4.99 -17.16
CA ILE A 121 6.32 5.53 -15.95
C ILE A 121 6.97 4.39 -15.19
N GLU A 122 8.25 4.52 -14.87
CA GLU A 122 9.00 3.60 -14.04
C GLU A 122 9.28 4.25 -12.70
N ILE A 123 8.85 3.61 -11.64
CA ILE A 123 9.06 4.07 -10.27
C ILE A 123 10.08 3.15 -9.62
N SER A 124 11.16 3.72 -9.10
CA SER A 124 12.22 3.01 -8.40
C SER A 124 12.43 3.59 -7.00
N GLN A 125 12.84 2.72 -6.08
CA GLN A 125 13.29 3.18 -4.78
C GLN A 125 14.71 3.75 -4.89
N VAL A 126 15.11 4.62 -3.96
CA VAL A 126 16.42 5.33 -3.90
C VAL A 126 17.65 4.43 -4.07
N LYS A 127 17.50 3.11 -4.11
CA LYS A 127 18.57 2.12 -4.37
C LYS A 127 18.61 1.59 -5.81
N GLY A 128 17.86 2.21 -6.74
CA GLY A 128 17.93 1.88 -8.18
C GLY A 128 17.17 0.62 -8.62
N THR A 129 16.46 -0.06 -7.72
CA THR A 129 15.62 -1.20 -8.11
C THR A 129 14.23 -0.69 -8.52
N ILE A 130 13.80 -1.06 -9.73
CA ILE A 130 12.42 -0.76 -10.18
C ILE A 130 11.44 -1.43 -9.22
N TRP A 131 10.58 -0.63 -8.62
CA TRP A 131 9.57 -1.08 -7.68
C TRP A 131 8.30 -1.50 -8.41
N PHE A 132 7.79 -0.61 -9.27
CA PHE A 132 6.65 -0.92 -10.15
C PHE A 132 6.64 0.02 -11.37
N LYS A 133 5.76 -0.31 -12.35
CA LYS A 133 5.58 0.46 -13.58
C LYS A 133 4.12 0.81 -13.75
N LEU A 134 3.87 1.98 -14.32
CA LEU A 134 2.53 2.45 -14.69
C LEU A 134 2.50 2.79 -16.18
N LEU A 135 1.33 2.63 -16.79
CA LEU A 135 1.05 3.14 -18.12
C LEU A 135 -0.12 4.11 -18.00
N LEU A 136 0.13 5.37 -18.32
CA LEU A 136 -0.83 6.44 -18.15
C LEU A 136 -1.18 7.04 -19.52
N PRO A 137 -2.42 6.93 -20.01
CA PRO A 137 -2.88 7.67 -21.18
C PRO A 137 -3.05 9.14 -20.80
N GLN A 138 -2.42 10.04 -21.56
CA GLN A 138 -2.46 11.49 -21.35
C GLN A 138 -2.77 12.22 -22.64
N VAL A 139 -3.34 13.41 -22.51
CA VAL A 139 -3.53 14.35 -23.63
C VAL A 139 -2.38 15.35 -23.60
N GLY A 140 -1.59 15.36 -24.66
CA GLY A 140 -0.62 16.42 -24.91
C GLY A 140 -1.23 17.55 -25.72
N TYR A 141 -0.82 18.77 -25.43
CA TYR A 141 -1.29 19.94 -26.16
C TYR A 141 -0.18 20.95 -26.38
N LYS A 142 -0.29 21.70 -27.49
CA LYS A 142 0.64 22.78 -27.82
C LYS A 142 -0.14 23.92 -28.48
N GLN A 143 0.16 25.13 -28.08
CA GLN A 143 -0.35 26.31 -28.76
C GLN A 143 0.36 26.49 -30.11
N VAL A 144 -0.38 26.54 -31.18
CA VAL A 144 0.13 26.68 -32.56
C VAL A 144 -0.34 27.93 -33.25
N ARG A 145 -1.29 28.64 -32.67
CA ARG A 145 -1.80 29.92 -33.20
C ARG A 145 -1.91 30.94 -32.07
N THR A 146 -1.76 32.20 -32.40
CA THR A 146 -2.06 33.34 -31.53
C THR A 146 -3.30 34.06 -32.05
N LEU A 147 -4.10 34.64 -31.16
CA LEU A 147 -5.11 35.58 -31.55
C LEU A 147 -4.38 36.84 -32.01
N GLU A 148 -4.38 37.13 -33.30
CA GLU A 148 -4.02 38.50 -33.76
C GLU A 148 -5.09 39.43 -33.18
N SER A 149 -4.65 40.34 -32.28
CA SER A 149 -5.48 41.44 -31.85
C SER A 149 -5.62 42.38 -33.03
N THR A 150 -6.70 42.26 -33.77
CA THR A 150 -7.14 43.31 -34.71
C THR A 150 -7.54 44.51 -33.88
N LEU A 151 -6.61 45.45 -33.67
CA LEU A 151 -6.89 46.81 -33.22
C LEU A 151 -7.39 47.64 -34.41
#